data_5b365a886e7bd3c1d97284a2f625b85f
#
_entry.id   5b365a886e7bd3c1d97284a2f625b85f
#
_cell.length_a   1.000
_cell.length_b   1.000
_cell.length_c   1.000
_cell.angle_alpha   90.00
_cell.angle_beta   90.00
_cell.angle_gamma   90.00
#
_symmetry.space_group_name_H-M   'P 1'
#
loop_
_entity.id
_entity.type
_entity.pdbx_description
1 polymer ?
#
loop_
_entity_poly.entity_id
_entity_poly.type
_entity_poly.pdbx_seq_one_letter_code
_entity_poly.pdbx_strand_id
1 'polypeptide(L)'
;MSAGHDYTSPDLARSALVLIDVQNDFVSGPSQVDGTGERVPAMARLLAAFRAAHRPIVHIVRLYVPGGSDADPPRRAAIESGKQIAAPHTDGAAVPGELLAHPLDYDSLLAGGVQHVAAGEVVMFKPRWSAFYRTALEEHLRDLAVNTVVVAGCNLPNCPRATLFDASERDFRAALVTDATSQVTPERLADLALIGVETLTTADVEQFFEAAATSQERQ
;
A
#
# COMPACT_ATOMS: atom_id res chain seq x y z
N MET A 1 -37.44 -4.09 11.21
CA MET A 1 -36.61 -3.79 10.01
C MET A 1 -35.33 -4.56 10.20
N SER A 2 -35.05 -5.54 9.35
CA SER A 2 -33.75 -6.27 9.38
C SER A 2 -32.65 -5.25 9.13
N ALA A 3 -31.68 -5.14 10.03
CA ALA A 3 -30.47 -4.39 9.75
C ALA A 3 -29.86 -5.00 8.50
N GLY A 4 -29.79 -4.22 7.41
CA GLY A 4 -29.18 -4.66 6.16
C GLY A 4 -27.75 -5.09 6.44
N HIS A 5 -27.29 -6.15 5.77
CA HIS A 5 -25.87 -6.55 5.82
C HIS A 5 -25.04 -5.40 5.28
N ASP A 6 -24.07 -4.96 6.07
CA ASP A 6 -23.10 -3.97 5.64
C ASP A 6 -21.93 -4.71 4.95
N TYR A 7 -21.76 -4.43 3.65
CA TYR A 7 -20.75 -5.08 2.82
C TYR A 7 -19.50 -4.20 2.60
N THR A 8 -19.55 -2.93 2.97
CA THR A 8 -18.47 -1.96 2.69
C THR A 8 -17.66 -1.54 3.91
N SER A 9 -18.27 -1.53 5.11
CA SER A 9 -17.54 -1.17 6.33
C SER A 9 -16.31 -2.05 6.56
N PRO A 10 -15.13 -1.47 6.80
CA PRO A 10 -13.90 -2.20 7.01
C PRO A 10 -13.97 -3.12 8.24
N ASP A 11 -13.54 -4.35 8.08
CA ASP A 11 -13.30 -5.29 9.16
C ASP A 11 -11.80 -5.33 9.49
N LEU A 12 -11.36 -4.42 10.35
CA LEU A 12 -9.93 -4.28 10.68
C LEU A 12 -9.37 -5.54 11.35
N ALA A 13 -10.19 -6.37 12.00
CA ALA A 13 -9.76 -7.64 12.56
C ALA A 13 -9.35 -8.67 11.47
N ARG A 14 -9.82 -8.51 10.24
CA ARG A 14 -9.47 -9.34 9.08
C ARG A 14 -8.89 -8.50 7.95
N SER A 15 -8.12 -7.47 8.29
CA SER A 15 -7.52 -6.55 7.33
C SER A 15 -6.04 -6.87 7.06
N ALA A 16 -5.55 -6.35 5.93
CA ALA A 16 -4.13 -6.21 5.62
C ALA A 16 -3.83 -4.76 5.24
N LEU A 17 -2.67 -4.27 5.67
CA LEU A 17 -2.12 -3.00 5.19
C LEU A 17 -1.40 -3.23 3.87
N VAL A 18 -1.75 -2.44 2.86
CA VAL A 18 -1.05 -2.36 1.58
C VAL A 18 -0.43 -0.97 1.45
N LEU A 19 0.87 -0.88 1.71
CA LEU A 19 1.65 0.36 1.64
C LEU A 19 2.30 0.48 0.27
N ILE A 20 1.92 1.52 -0.50
CA ILE A 20 2.17 1.58 -1.94
C ILE A 20 3.22 2.64 -2.29
N ASP A 21 4.27 2.22 -3.04
CA ASP A 21 5.28 3.06 -3.70
C ASP A 21 5.97 4.08 -2.78
N VAL A 22 6.17 3.75 -1.50
CA VAL A 22 6.87 4.63 -0.57
C VAL A 22 8.37 4.36 -0.66
N GLN A 23 8.98 4.80 -1.77
CA GLN A 23 10.39 4.62 -2.08
C GLN A 23 11.12 5.97 -2.08
N ASN A 24 12.43 5.97 -1.84
CA ASN A 24 13.21 7.20 -1.66
C ASN A 24 13.06 8.18 -2.82
N ASP A 25 13.02 7.70 -4.07
CA ASP A 25 12.80 8.56 -5.24
C ASP A 25 11.48 9.33 -5.21
N PHE A 26 10.42 8.75 -4.62
CA PHE A 26 9.10 9.37 -4.53
C PHE A 26 8.92 10.16 -3.23
N VAL A 27 9.71 9.87 -2.19
CA VAL A 27 9.65 10.54 -0.88
C VAL A 27 10.47 11.82 -0.87
N SER A 28 11.71 11.78 -1.34
CA SER A 28 12.66 12.89 -1.26
C SER A 28 13.66 12.96 -2.41
N GLY A 29 13.63 12.01 -3.35
CA GLY A 29 14.56 11.89 -4.45
C GLY A 29 14.20 12.73 -5.71
N PRO A 30 14.89 12.51 -6.83
CA PRO A 30 14.70 13.28 -8.06
C PRO A 30 13.31 13.14 -8.71
N SER A 31 12.52 12.19 -8.28
CA SER A 31 11.15 11.95 -8.75
C SER A 31 10.13 12.16 -7.63
N GLN A 32 10.49 12.98 -6.63
CA GLN A 32 9.65 13.28 -5.48
C GLN A 32 8.22 13.62 -5.87
N VAL A 33 7.29 13.09 -5.12
CA VAL A 33 5.86 13.39 -5.20
C VAL A 33 5.48 14.26 -4.02
N ASP A 34 4.99 15.47 -4.30
CA ASP A 34 4.65 16.46 -3.29
C ASP A 34 3.77 15.88 -2.18
N GLY A 35 4.11 16.20 -0.95
CA GLY A 35 3.41 15.77 0.24
C GLY A 35 3.70 14.33 0.68
N THR A 36 4.48 13.53 -0.06
CA THR A 36 4.75 12.13 0.33
C THR A 36 5.65 12.04 1.55
N GLY A 37 6.74 12.81 1.59
CA GLY A 37 7.67 12.83 2.74
C GLY A 37 7.00 13.24 4.05
N GLU A 38 6.05 14.17 3.99
CA GLU A 38 5.28 14.62 5.15
C GLU A 38 4.36 13.54 5.74
N ARG A 39 4.03 12.50 4.96
CA ARG A 39 3.17 11.39 5.38
C ARG A 39 3.94 10.21 5.97
N VAL A 40 5.25 10.17 5.81
CA VAL A 40 6.10 9.08 6.30
C VAL A 40 5.94 8.83 7.82
N PRO A 41 5.88 9.84 8.70
CA PRO A 41 5.63 9.60 10.12
C PRO A 41 4.27 8.93 10.42
N ALA A 42 3.21 9.28 9.69
CA ALA A 42 1.91 8.63 9.82
C ALA A 42 1.96 7.18 9.30
N MET A 43 2.65 6.94 8.19
CA MET A 43 2.87 5.59 7.66
C MET A 43 3.65 4.71 8.64
N ALA A 44 4.67 5.26 9.33
CA ALA A 44 5.43 4.53 10.34
C ALA A 44 4.56 4.13 11.54
N ARG A 45 3.69 5.01 12.03
CA ARG A 45 2.72 4.70 13.08
C ARG A 45 1.73 3.63 12.63
N LEU A 46 1.21 3.74 11.41
CA LEU A 46 0.28 2.76 10.84
C LEU A 46 0.92 1.37 10.75
N LEU A 47 2.17 1.27 10.27
CA LEU A 47 2.94 0.03 10.26
C LEU A 47 3.12 -0.54 11.66
N ALA A 48 3.46 0.31 12.65
CA ALA A 48 3.62 -0.12 14.04
C ALA A 48 2.30 -0.70 14.61
N ALA A 49 1.15 -0.06 14.32
CA ALA A 49 -0.16 -0.54 14.74
C ALA A 49 -0.50 -1.92 14.14
N PHE A 50 -0.27 -2.13 12.84
CA PHE A 50 -0.50 -3.41 12.18
C PHE A 50 0.46 -4.50 12.68
N ARG A 51 1.74 -4.19 12.91
CA ARG A 51 2.73 -5.11 13.51
C ARG A 51 2.31 -5.53 14.91
N ALA A 52 1.92 -4.59 15.76
CA ALA A 52 1.46 -4.86 17.12
C ALA A 52 0.18 -5.72 17.16
N ALA A 53 -0.73 -5.51 16.22
CA ALA A 53 -1.95 -6.30 16.06
C ALA A 53 -1.73 -7.64 15.33
N HIS A 54 -0.50 -7.98 14.94
CA HIS A 54 -0.16 -9.16 14.13
C HIS A 54 -1.01 -9.28 12.86
N ARG A 55 -1.30 -8.13 12.23
CA ARG A 55 -2.05 -8.09 10.97
C ARG A 55 -1.08 -8.05 9.78
N PRO A 56 -1.46 -8.70 8.65
CA PRO A 56 -0.61 -8.73 7.45
C PRO A 56 -0.25 -7.34 6.93
N ILE A 57 0.99 -7.20 6.48
CA ILE A 57 1.53 -5.99 5.84
C ILE A 57 2.15 -6.37 4.50
N VAL A 58 1.78 -5.65 3.46
CA VAL A 58 2.36 -5.79 2.13
C VAL A 58 2.93 -4.46 1.69
N HIS A 59 4.25 -4.37 1.57
CA HIS A 59 4.92 -3.26 0.91
C HIS A 59 4.89 -3.50 -0.59
N ILE A 60 4.26 -2.61 -1.31
CA ILE A 60 4.22 -2.64 -2.78
C ILE A 60 5.24 -1.65 -3.31
N VAL A 61 6.17 -2.13 -4.12
CA VAL A 61 7.22 -1.30 -4.71
C VAL A 61 7.11 -1.23 -6.22
N ARG A 62 7.59 -0.13 -6.79
CA ARG A 62 7.74 0.09 -8.21
C ARG A 62 9.21 -0.02 -8.59
N LEU A 63 9.52 -0.76 -9.64
CA LEU A 63 10.89 -0.88 -10.15
C LEU A 63 10.89 -0.61 -11.64
N TYR A 64 11.75 0.32 -12.09
CA TYR A 64 11.96 0.61 -13.50
C TYR A 64 13.37 0.19 -13.89
N VAL A 65 13.45 -0.93 -14.61
CA VAL A 65 14.73 -1.40 -15.14
C VAL A 65 15.23 -0.41 -16.20
N PRO A 66 16.45 0.10 -16.13
CA PRO A 66 17.00 1.02 -17.12
C PRO A 66 16.88 0.46 -18.54
N GLY A 67 16.35 1.25 -19.48
CA GLY A 67 16.09 0.80 -20.84
C GLY A 67 14.97 -0.24 -20.97
N GLY A 68 14.28 -0.57 -19.87
CA GLY A 68 13.30 -1.65 -19.78
C GLY A 68 12.03 -1.37 -20.57
N SER A 69 11.57 -2.39 -21.33
CA SER A 69 10.38 -2.32 -22.19
C SER A 69 9.05 -2.40 -21.41
N ASP A 70 9.06 -2.82 -20.15
CA ASP A 70 7.83 -3.00 -19.33
C ASP A 70 7.51 -1.76 -18.47
N ALA A 71 7.99 -0.58 -18.83
CA ALA A 71 7.56 0.66 -18.22
C ALA A 71 6.13 1.03 -18.69
N ASP A 72 5.35 1.61 -17.78
CA ASP A 72 4.02 2.15 -18.10
C ASP A 72 4.14 3.30 -19.13
N PRO A 73 3.17 3.44 -20.07
CA PRO A 73 3.26 4.39 -21.16
C PRO A 73 3.64 5.82 -20.76
N PRO A 74 3.08 6.41 -19.68
CA PRO A 74 3.44 7.79 -19.30
C PRO A 74 4.90 8.00 -18.88
N ARG A 75 5.60 6.94 -18.47
CA ARG A 75 7.01 7.00 -18.02
C ARG A 75 7.98 6.37 -19.01
N ARG A 76 7.48 5.61 -19.97
CA ARG A 76 8.31 4.82 -20.90
C ARG A 76 9.36 5.64 -21.60
N ALA A 77 8.98 6.74 -22.25
CA ALA A 77 9.92 7.58 -22.97
C ALA A 77 11.04 8.15 -22.08
N ALA A 78 10.71 8.50 -20.83
CA ALA A 78 11.70 8.99 -19.87
C ALA A 78 12.68 7.88 -19.45
N ILE A 79 12.18 6.66 -19.20
CA ILE A 79 13.01 5.51 -18.85
C ILE A 79 13.89 5.08 -20.03
N GLU A 80 13.36 5.03 -21.24
CA GLU A 80 14.11 4.70 -22.46
C GLU A 80 15.20 5.77 -22.77
N SER A 81 14.97 7.03 -22.41
CA SER A 81 15.98 8.10 -22.53
C SER A 81 17.04 8.08 -21.43
N GLY A 82 16.99 7.10 -20.51
CA GLY A 82 17.99 6.92 -19.45
C GLY A 82 17.65 7.58 -18.12
N LYS A 83 16.46 8.15 -17.93
CA LYS A 83 16.04 8.66 -16.64
C LYS A 83 15.90 7.49 -15.66
N GLN A 84 16.58 7.59 -14.52
CA GLN A 84 16.44 6.62 -13.44
C GLN A 84 15.29 7.05 -12.51
N ILE A 85 14.32 6.16 -12.32
CA ILE A 85 13.20 6.33 -11.38
C ILE A 85 13.02 4.99 -10.69
N ALA A 86 13.17 4.94 -9.39
CA ALA A 86 13.09 3.70 -8.61
C ALA A 86 13.84 2.53 -9.31
N ALA A 87 15.03 2.83 -9.85
CA ALA A 87 15.82 1.87 -10.60
C ALA A 87 16.40 0.81 -9.64
N PRO A 88 16.30 -0.49 -9.97
CA PRO A 88 16.85 -1.55 -9.12
C PRO A 88 18.31 -1.27 -8.72
N HIS A 89 18.67 -1.67 -7.51
CA HIS A 89 20.02 -1.50 -6.93
C HIS A 89 20.46 -0.04 -6.73
N THR A 90 19.55 0.93 -6.77
CA THR A 90 19.81 2.32 -6.40
C THR A 90 19.13 2.67 -5.08
N ASP A 91 19.65 3.70 -4.40
CA ASP A 91 19.03 4.25 -3.19
C ASP A 91 17.59 4.73 -3.47
N GLY A 92 17.34 5.26 -4.67
CA GLY A 92 16.02 5.72 -5.10
C GLY A 92 14.94 4.63 -5.11
N ALA A 93 15.32 3.37 -5.34
CA ALA A 93 14.41 2.23 -5.32
C ALA A 93 14.13 1.70 -3.92
N ALA A 94 15.00 2.00 -2.95
CA ALA A 94 14.85 1.53 -1.58
C ALA A 94 13.65 2.20 -0.88
N VAL A 95 13.06 1.50 0.08
CA VAL A 95 12.06 2.05 1.00
C VAL A 95 12.79 2.77 2.14
N PRO A 96 12.32 3.93 2.63
CA PRO A 96 12.91 4.59 3.80
C PRO A 96 13.08 3.62 4.98
N GLY A 97 14.27 3.63 5.60
CA GLY A 97 14.62 2.66 6.65
C GLY A 97 13.72 2.68 7.88
N GLU A 98 13.04 3.79 8.15
CA GLU A 98 12.03 3.90 9.21
C GLU A 98 10.73 3.13 8.91
N LEU A 99 10.46 2.83 7.65
CA LEU A 99 9.29 2.04 7.20
C LEU A 99 9.66 0.57 7.00
N LEU A 100 10.83 0.32 6.40
CA LEU A 100 11.33 -1.03 6.11
C LEU A 100 12.85 -1.09 6.32
N ALA A 101 13.29 -1.78 7.37
CA ALA A 101 14.72 -1.90 7.71
C ALA A 101 15.47 -2.92 6.84
N HIS A 102 14.78 -3.71 6.05
CA HIS A 102 15.36 -4.77 5.22
C HIS A 102 15.65 -4.28 3.80
N PRO A 103 16.81 -4.64 3.20
CA PRO A 103 17.07 -4.34 1.80
C PRO A 103 16.13 -5.13 0.89
N LEU A 104 15.85 -4.57 -0.27
CA LEU A 104 15.03 -5.23 -1.29
C LEU A 104 15.88 -6.26 -2.07
N ASP A 105 15.30 -7.44 -2.27
CA ASP A 105 15.81 -8.45 -3.20
C ASP A 105 15.25 -8.16 -4.61
N TYR A 106 15.93 -7.27 -5.31
CA TYR A 106 15.48 -6.77 -6.60
C TYR A 106 15.30 -7.85 -7.65
N ASP A 107 16.18 -8.86 -7.66
CA ASP A 107 16.15 -9.94 -8.65
C ASP A 107 14.93 -10.84 -8.42
N SER A 108 14.69 -11.24 -7.19
CA SER A 108 13.51 -12.01 -6.80
C SER A 108 12.21 -11.24 -7.09
N LEU A 109 12.16 -9.97 -6.71
CA LEU A 109 10.98 -9.11 -6.92
C LEU A 109 10.67 -8.93 -8.41
N LEU A 110 11.67 -8.66 -9.25
CA LEU A 110 11.49 -8.54 -10.70
C LEU A 110 11.08 -9.84 -11.37
N ALA A 111 11.46 -10.98 -10.81
CA ALA A 111 11.00 -12.29 -11.25
C ALA A 111 9.54 -12.61 -10.80
N GLY A 112 8.88 -11.70 -10.07
CA GLY A 112 7.52 -11.87 -9.54
C GLY A 112 7.47 -12.58 -8.18
N GLY A 113 8.61 -12.71 -7.50
CA GLY A 113 8.71 -13.29 -6.16
C GLY A 113 8.06 -12.41 -5.08
N VAL A 114 7.71 -13.05 -3.97
CA VAL A 114 7.26 -12.40 -2.74
C VAL A 114 8.40 -12.45 -1.74
N GLN A 115 8.94 -11.30 -1.37
CA GLN A 115 10.02 -11.22 -0.39
C GLN A 115 9.45 -11.14 1.03
N HIS A 116 9.69 -12.15 1.85
CA HIS A 116 9.35 -12.12 3.28
C HIS A 116 10.40 -11.33 4.06
N VAL A 117 9.98 -10.32 4.82
CA VAL A 117 10.88 -9.44 5.60
C VAL A 117 10.68 -9.59 7.11
N ALA A 118 9.48 -9.97 7.54
CA ALA A 118 9.16 -10.28 8.93
C ALA A 118 7.95 -11.22 8.99
N ALA A 119 7.57 -11.66 10.19
CA ALA A 119 6.35 -12.44 10.37
C ALA A 119 5.12 -11.63 9.94
N GLY A 120 4.41 -12.11 8.93
CA GLY A 120 3.24 -11.44 8.36
C GLY A 120 3.55 -10.18 7.53
N GLU A 121 4.82 -9.91 7.20
CA GLU A 121 5.22 -8.72 6.45
C GLU A 121 6.02 -9.12 5.20
N VAL A 122 5.57 -8.67 4.04
CA VAL A 122 6.16 -9.02 2.75
C VAL A 122 6.34 -7.79 1.85
N VAL A 123 7.21 -7.94 0.85
CA VAL A 123 7.37 -6.98 -0.25
C VAL A 123 6.99 -7.64 -1.56
N MET A 124 6.28 -6.91 -2.43
CA MET A 124 5.93 -7.33 -3.79
C MET A 124 6.21 -6.19 -4.78
N PHE A 125 6.71 -6.54 -5.95
CA PHE A 125 6.84 -5.61 -7.07
C PHE A 125 5.57 -5.59 -7.91
N LYS A 126 5.12 -4.40 -8.30
CA LYS A 126 4.04 -4.22 -9.27
C LYS A 126 4.50 -3.52 -10.55
N PRO A 127 4.11 -4.00 -11.74
CA PRO A 127 4.52 -3.40 -13.00
C PRO A 127 3.60 -2.25 -13.49
N ARG A 128 2.46 -2.00 -12.85
CA ARG A 128 1.47 -0.96 -13.24
C ARG A 128 0.92 -0.23 -12.00
N TRP A 129 -0.18 0.52 -12.16
CA TRP A 129 -0.75 1.36 -11.11
C TRP A 129 -1.30 0.53 -9.95
N SER A 130 -2.20 -0.41 -10.24
CA SER A 130 -2.79 -1.26 -9.21
C SER A 130 -1.79 -2.26 -8.64
N ALA A 131 -1.85 -2.46 -7.33
CA ALA A 131 -1.10 -3.47 -6.62
C ALA A 131 -1.54 -4.90 -6.97
N PHE A 132 -2.74 -5.08 -7.52
CA PHE A 132 -3.25 -6.38 -7.95
C PHE A 132 -2.81 -6.76 -9.37
N TYR A 133 -2.35 -5.78 -10.18
CA TYR A 133 -2.06 -6.04 -11.59
C TYR A 133 -0.78 -6.86 -11.77
N ARG A 134 -0.91 -8.10 -12.21
CA ARG A 134 0.20 -9.05 -12.46
C ARG A 134 1.08 -9.25 -11.21
N THR A 135 0.46 -9.39 -10.04
CA THR A 135 1.11 -9.67 -8.77
C THR A 135 0.42 -10.85 -8.08
N ALA A 136 1.05 -11.41 -7.06
CA ALA A 136 0.48 -12.43 -6.20
C ALA A 136 -0.41 -11.85 -5.07
N LEU A 137 -0.74 -10.55 -5.09
CA LEU A 137 -1.39 -9.88 -3.96
C LEU A 137 -2.74 -10.51 -3.60
N GLU A 138 -3.60 -10.76 -4.59
CA GLU A 138 -4.93 -11.33 -4.32
C GLU A 138 -4.83 -12.71 -3.68
N GLU A 139 -4.05 -13.62 -4.27
CA GLU A 139 -3.82 -14.96 -3.72
C GLU A 139 -3.28 -14.88 -2.29
N HIS A 140 -2.25 -14.08 -2.06
CA HIS A 140 -1.66 -13.87 -0.74
C HIS A 140 -2.68 -13.39 0.30
N LEU A 141 -3.53 -12.43 -0.05
CA LEU A 141 -4.57 -11.92 0.85
C LEU A 141 -5.65 -12.97 1.14
N ARG A 142 -6.07 -13.74 0.12
CA ARG A 142 -7.05 -14.83 0.28
C ARG A 142 -6.53 -15.95 1.17
N ASP A 143 -5.30 -16.36 1.00
CA ASP A 143 -4.64 -17.40 1.82
C ASP A 143 -4.58 -17.01 3.30
N LEU A 144 -4.47 -15.71 3.59
CA LEU A 144 -4.50 -15.16 4.93
C LEU A 144 -5.92 -14.85 5.46
N ALA A 145 -6.97 -15.28 4.74
CA ALA A 145 -8.38 -15.00 5.05
C ALA A 145 -8.68 -13.50 5.27
N VAL A 146 -7.94 -12.62 4.59
CA VAL A 146 -8.17 -11.17 4.60
C VAL A 146 -9.43 -10.87 3.79
N ASN A 147 -10.29 -10.01 4.32
CA ASN A 147 -11.48 -9.50 3.62
C ASN A 147 -11.46 -7.98 3.45
N THR A 148 -10.51 -7.29 4.07
CA THR A 148 -10.40 -5.84 4.08
C THR A 148 -8.99 -5.40 3.68
N VAL A 149 -8.89 -4.55 2.66
CA VAL A 149 -7.62 -3.96 2.20
C VAL A 149 -7.55 -2.51 2.70
N VAL A 150 -6.58 -2.24 3.58
CA VAL A 150 -6.29 -0.89 4.07
C VAL A 150 -5.13 -0.33 3.28
N VAL A 151 -5.36 0.73 2.52
CA VAL A 151 -4.39 1.32 1.59
C VAL A 151 -3.81 2.61 2.14
N ALA A 152 -2.50 2.76 2.03
CA ALA A 152 -1.75 3.99 2.28
C ALA A 152 -0.60 4.14 1.28
N GLY A 153 0.05 5.30 1.23
CA GLY A 153 1.27 5.53 0.45
C GLY A 153 1.19 6.60 -0.63
N CYS A 154 1.92 6.42 -1.71
CA CYS A 154 2.15 7.41 -2.76
C CYS A 154 1.51 6.96 -4.08
N ASN A 155 0.74 7.79 -4.71
CA ASN A 155 -0.04 8.96 -4.35
C ASN A 155 -1.49 8.73 -4.76
N LEU A 156 -2.46 9.30 -4.06
CA LEU A 156 -3.88 8.95 -4.22
C LEU A 156 -4.40 8.99 -5.66
N PRO A 157 -4.09 9.99 -6.51
CA PRO A 157 -4.65 10.02 -7.87
C PRO A 157 -4.22 8.85 -8.76
N ASN A 158 -3.20 8.09 -8.38
CA ASN A 158 -2.60 7.03 -9.20
C ASN A 158 -2.71 5.64 -8.54
N CYS A 159 -1.62 5.16 -7.95
CA CYS A 159 -1.50 3.76 -7.51
C CYS A 159 -2.45 3.37 -6.38
N PRO A 160 -2.61 4.14 -5.30
CA PRO A 160 -3.62 3.86 -4.28
C PRO A 160 -5.04 3.82 -4.85
N ARG A 161 -5.42 4.80 -5.71
CA ARG A 161 -6.74 4.82 -6.34
C ARG A 161 -6.99 3.57 -7.19
N ALA A 162 -6.06 3.23 -8.09
CA ALA A 162 -6.18 2.05 -8.93
C ALA A 162 -6.29 0.76 -8.09
N THR A 163 -5.55 0.68 -6.98
CA THR A 163 -5.58 -0.47 -6.07
C THR A 163 -6.92 -0.57 -5.32
N LEU A 164 -7.49 0.56 -4.88
CA LEU A 164 -8.80 0.59 -4.20
C LEU A 164 -9.94 0.17 -5.13
N PHE A 165 -9.93 0.63 -6.40
CA PHE A 165 -10.88 0.17 -7.43
C PHE A 165 -10.76 -1.34 -7.64
N ASP A 166 -9.54 -1.83 -7.86
CA ASP A 166 -9.29 -3.25 -8.07
C ASP A 166 -9.63 -4.11 -6.84
N ALA A 167 -9.47 -3.59 -5.62
CA ALA A 167 -9.88 -4.27 -4.40
C ALA A 167 -11.42 -4.43 -4.35
N SER A 168 -12.15 -3.36 -4.66
CA SER A 168 -13.61 -3.37 -4.72
C SER A 168 -14.14 -4.36 -5.78
N GLU A 169 -13.53 -4.39 -6.98
CA GLU A 169 -13.91 -5.33 -8.04
C GLU A 169 -13.58 -6.80 -7.72
N ARG A 170 -12.81 -7.05 -6.67
CA ARG A 170 -12.44 -8.40 -6.15
C ARG A 170 -13.16 -8.74 -4.84
N ASP A 171 -14.24 -8.03 -4.53
CA ASP A 171 -15.04 -8.27 -3.33
C ASP A 171 -14.24 -8.12 -2.01
N PHE A 172 -13.19 -7.30 -1.99
CA PHE A 172 -12.60 -6.83 -0.76
C PHE A 172 -13.30 -5.56 -0.28
N ARG A 173 -13.52 -5.46 1.01
CA ARG A 173 -13.78 -4.17 1.65
C ARG A 173 -12.51 -3.33 1.51
N ALA A 174 -12.66 -2.06 1.20
CA ALA A 174 -11.54 -1.18 0.91
C ALA A 174 -11.56 0.06 1.80
N ALA A 175 -10.44 0.38 2.41
CA ALA A 175 -10.27 1.59 3.20
C ALA A 175 -9.01 2.35 2.79
N LEU A 176 -9.09 3.67 2.81
CA LEU A 176 -7.96 4.57 2.58
C LEU A 176 -7.57 5.27 3.88
N VAL A 177 -6.29 5.22 4.27
CA VAL A 177 -5.78 6.00 5.40
C VAL A 177 -5.33 7.37 4.89
N THR A 178 -6.13 8.39 5.16
CA THR A 178 -6.03 9.71 4.52
C THR A 178 -4.82 10.52 4.94
N ASP A 179 -4.42 10.44 6.20
CA ASP A 179 -3.24 11.12 6.75
C ASP A 179 -1.92 10.37 6.49
N ALA A 180 -2.00 9.11 6.04
CA ALA A 180 -0.88 8.28 5.60
C ALA A 180 -0.81 8.14 4.06
N THR A 181 -1.56 8.95 3.30
CA THR A 181 -1.56 8.93 1.84
C THR A 181 -1.32 10.33 1.30
N SER A 182 -0.44 10.48 0.30
CA SER A 182 -0.18 11.78 -0.31
C SER A 182 -1.24 12.16 -1.35
N GLN A 183 -1.38 13.48 -1.58
CA GLN A 183 -2.28 14.09 -2.57
C GLN A 183 -3.77 13.74 -2.40
N VAL A 184 -4.21 13.58 -1.16
CA VAL A 184 -5.63 13.42 -0.82
C VAL A 184 -6.34 14.77 -0.99
N THR A 185 -7.49 14.77 -1.67
CA THR A 185 -8.38 15.95 -1.80
C THR A 185 -9.84 15.54 -1.60
N PRO A 186 -10.72 16.48 -1.20
CA PRO A 186 -12.15 16.17 -1.01
C PRO A 186 -12.81 15.56 -2.26
N GLU A 187 -12.47 16.04 -3.45
CA GLU A 187 -13.02 15.54 -4.71
C GLU A 187 -12.63 14.08 -4.95
N ARG A 188 -11.36 13.72 -4.67
CA ARG A 188 -10.87 12.35 -4.81
C ARG A 188 -11.50 11.40 -3.82
N LEU A 189 -11.77 11.88 -2.60
CA LEU A 189 -12.48 11.09 -1.59
C LEU A 189 -13.95 10.87 -1.97
N ALA A 190 -14.61 11.89 -2.53
CA ALA A 190 -15.98 11.76 -3.02
C ALA A 190 -16.11 10.70 -4.12
N ASP A 191 -15.16 10.63 -5.06
CA ASP A 191 -15.13 9.58 -6.09
C ASP A 191 -14.99 8.17 -5.48
N LEU A 192 -14.13 8.01 -4.48
CA LEU A 192 -13.90 6.73 -3.81
C LEU A 192 -15.11 6.27 -2.99
N ALA A 193 -15.82 7.21 -2.36
CA ALA A 193 -17.03 6.89 -1.61
C ALA A 193 -18.13 6.27 -2.48
N LEU A 194 -18.18 6.61 -3.79
CA LEU A 194 -19.16 6.05 -4.74
C LEU A 194 -18.98 4.54 -4.97
N ILE A 195 -17.79 4.01 -4.70
CA ILE A 195 -17.48 2.57 -4.83
C ILE A 195 -17.32 1.88 -3.47
N GLY A 196 -17.83 2.51 -2.40
CA GLY A 196 -17.83 1.92 -1.06
C GLY A 196 -16.46 1.90 -0.37
N VAL A 197 -15.51 2.73 -0.80
CA VAL A 197 -14.24 2.90 -0.08
C VAL A 197 -14.45 3.80 1.13
N GLU A 198 -14.14 3.29 2.30
CA GLU A 198 -14.19 4.04 3.55
C GLU A 198 -12.88 4.79 3.79
N THR A 199 -12.98 5.93 4.48
CA THR A 199 -11.82 6.74 4.85
C THR A 199 -11.54 6.62 6.33
N LEU A 200 -10.28 6.36 6.66
CA LEU A 200 -9.76 6.27 8.03
C LEU A 200 -8.61 7.26 8.21
N THR A 201 -8.30 7.57 9.45
CA THR A 201 -7.03 8.16 9.85
C THR A 201 -6.14 7.10 10.51
N THR A 202 -4.86 7.38 10.64
CA THR A 202 -3.94 6.51 11.43
C THR A 202 -4.45 6.35 12.86
N ALA A 203 -5.00 7.40 13.46
CA ALA A 203 -5.56 7.36 14.82
C ALA A 203 -6.78 6.42 14.93
N ASP A 204 -7.66 6.37 13.92
CA ASP A 204 -8.80 5.45 13.90
C ASP A 204 -8.34 4.00 13.93
N VAL A 205 -7.31 3.67 13.16
CA VAL A 205 -6.73 2.32 13.10
C VAL A 205 -6.05 1.96 14.42
N GLU A 206 -5.24 2.86 15.00
CA GLU A 206 -4.60 2.67 16.29
C GLU A 206 -5.64 2.41 17.38
N GLN A 207 -6.66 3.24 17.48
CA GLN A 207 -7.73 3.12 18.47
C GLN A 207 -8.48 1.78 18.35
N PHE A 208 -8.75 1.33 17.12
CA PHE A 208 -9.40 0.04 16.90
C PHE A 208 -8.56 -1.11 17.45
N PHE A 209 -7.27 -1.17 17.14
CA PHE A 209 -6.40 -2.26 17.57
C PHE A 209 -6.14 -2.23 19.09
N GLU A 210 -6.01 -1.05 19.70
CA GLU A 210 -5.90 -0.89 21.16
C GLU A 210 -7.15 -1.40 21.89
N ALA A 211 -8.34 -1.06 21.41
CA ALA A 211 -9.59 -1.55 21.97
C ALA A 211 -9.74 -3.07 21.86
N ALA A 212 -9.34 -3.64 20.73
CA ALA A 212 -9.37 -5.10 20.51
C ALA A 212 -8.41 -5.84 21.46
N ALA A 213 -7.18 -5.35 21.64
CA ALA A 213 -6.19 -5.92 22.57
C ALA A 213 -6.70 -5.91 24.02
N THR A 214 -7.25 -4.78 24.48
CA THR A 214 -7.81 -4.63 25.82
C THR A 214 -9.00 -5.58 26.06
N SER A 215 -9.77 -5.88 25.03
CA SER A 215 -10.91 -6.81 25.12
C SER A 215 -10.48 -8.27 25.25
N GLN A 216 -9.35 -8.65 24.65
CA GLN A 216 -8.78 -10.00 24.75
C GLN A 216 -8.14 -10.28 26.12
N GLU A 217 -7.51 -9.27 26.74
CA GLU A 217 -6.91 -9.40 28.09
C GLU A 217 -7.93 -9.58 29.21
N ARG A 218 -9.21 -9.27 28.97
CA ARG A 218 -10.30 -9.37 29.96
C ARG A 218 -11.08 -10.70 29.90
N GLN A 219 -10.76 -11.58 28.96
CA GLN A 219 -11.39 -12.90 28.78
C GLN A 219 -10.49 -14.02 29.27
#